data_d31f1e6965c1408c17a30ada633198e8
#
_entry.id   d31f1e6965c1408c17a30ada633198e8
#
_cell.length_a   1.000
_cell.length_b   1.000
_cell.length_c   1.000
_cell.angle_alpha   90.00
_cell.angle_beta   90.00
_cell.angle_gamma   90.00
#
_symmetry.space_group_name_H-M   'P 1'
#
loop_
_entity.id
_entity.type
_entity.pdbx_description
1 polymer ?
#
loop_
_entity_poly.entity_id
_entity_poly.type
_entity_poly.pdbx_seq_one_letter_code
_entity_poly.pdbx_strand_id
1 'polypeptide(L)'
;AIGNYQSLISDICAQYPDLHVQHFPDRIIAPGFVDMHIHYPQTDVIGSPADGLLPWLENYTFPEEKQYVDVEYAIKTARFFIAELFRNGVTTALTFATSHVASVNALFEAAQTLDMRLITGKCLQDRNCPVGVRDQTEQSLVDTEALIQRWHGVDRLGYAITPRFVPTCSDAQLRGAGELAAKYADVWIQSHVAENVDEIRWVKELYPTSRSYLEVYNDFGLLRNKAVFAHGIHLDSADRQLMAQSGAAIAVSPSSNLF
;
A
#
# COMPACT_ATOMS: atom_id res chain seq x y z
N ALA A 1 29.79 12.07 -6.57
CA ALA A 1 30.69 10.96 -6.88
C ALA A 1 30.59 9.90 -5.80
N ILE A 2 30.72 8.64 -6.18
CA ILE A 2 30.84 7.50 -5.25
C ILE A 2 32.17 6.85 -5.53
N GLY A 3 33.00 6.65 -4.49
CA GLY A 3 34.31 6.03 -4.66
C GLY A 3 35.15 6.04 -3.39
N ASN A 4 36.37 5.61 -3.52
CA ASN A 4 37.32 5.61 -2.41
C ASN A 4 37.60 7.04 -1.94
N TYR A 5 37.44 7.32 -0.65
CA TYR A 5 37.63 8.62 -0.05
C TYR A 5 39.02 9.20 -0.35
N GLN A 6 40.06 8.40 -0.16
CA GLN A 6 41.46 8.85 -0.34
C GLN A 6 41.79 9.28 -1.78
N SER A 7 41.16 8.65 -2.76
CA SER A 7 41.37 8.99 -4.17
C SER A 7 40.50 10.13 -4.69
N LEU A 8 39.33 10.36 -4.06
CA LEU A 8 38.38 11.36 -4.54
C LEU A 8 38.44 12.68 -3.81
N ILE A 9 38.82 12.70 -2.53
CA ILE A 9 38.71 13.89 -1.70
C ILE A 9 39.57 15.05 -2.18
N SER A 10 40.81 14.79 -2.62
CA SER A 10 41.73 15.81 -3.10
C SER A 10 41.18 16.51 -4.33
N ASP A 11 40.68 15.77 -5.29
CA ASP A 11 40.12 16.30 -6.54
C ASP A 11 38.85 17.13 -6.30
N ILE A 12 37.98 16.60 -5.40
CA ILE A 12 36.73 17.27 -5.05
C ILE A 12 37.02 18.59 -4.29
N CYS A 13 37.91 18.57 -3.31
CA CYS A 13 38.26 19.78 -2.58
C CYS A 13 38.98 20.81 -3.47
N ALA A 14 39.77 20.37 -4.45
CA ALA A 14 40.38 21.30 -5.42
C ALA A 14 39.32 21.95 -6.34
N GLN A 15 38.28 21.20 -6.71
CA GLN A 15 37.18 21.71 -7.52
C GLN A 15 36.20 22.60 -6.74
N TYR A 16 36.04 22.33 -5.44
CA TYR A 16 35.14 23.04 -4.54
C TYR A 16 35.86 23.44 -3.26
N PRO A 17 36.61 24.57 -3.25
CA PRO A 17 37.46 24.99 -2.13
C PRO A 17 36.72 25.21 -0.81
N ASP A 18 35.46 25.65 -0.88
CA ASP A 18 34.59 25.93 0.28
C ASP A 18 33.76 24.74 0.74
N LEU A 19 34.05 23.54 0.24
CA LEU A 19 33.28 22.34 0.57
C LEU A 19 33.45 21.94 2.05
N HIS A 20 32.35 21.91 2.78
CA HIS A 20 32.31 21.36 4.13
C HIS A 20 32.23 19.83 4.09
N VAL A 21 33.31 19.15 4.52
CA VAL A 21 33.38 17.68 4.55
C VAL A 21 32.93 17.19 5.91
N GLN A 22 31.88 16.37 5.92
CA GLN A 22 31.45 15.58 7.09
C GLN A 22 32.01 14.18 7.01
N HIS A 23 32.66 13.72 8.06
CA HIS A 23 33.26 12.39 8.13
C HIS A 23 32.52 11.51 9.14
N PHE A 24 32.02 10.34 8.68
CA PHE A 24 31.29 9.37 9.48
C PHE A 24 32.02 8.01 9.43
N PRO A 25 33.11 7.81 10.22
CA PRO A 25 33.98 6.63 10.09
C PRO A 25 33.28 5.31 10.45
N ASP A 26 32.30 5.37 11.37
CA ASP A 26 31.62 4.18 11.92
C ASP A 26 30.16 4.04 11.41
N ARG A 27 29.84 4.67 10.26
CA ARG A 27 28.49 4.66 9.70
C ARG A 27 28.49 4.30 8.23
N ILE A 28 27.43 3.66 7.80
CA ILE A 28 27.14 3.41 6.39
C ILE A 28 26.10 4.43 5.93
N ILE A 29 26.38 5.12 4.82
CA ILE A 29 25.39 5.94 4.12
C ILE A 29 24.77 5.04 3.04
N ALA A 30 23.48 4.81 3.14
CA ALA A 30 22.72 4.01 2.19
C ALA A 30 21.49 4.78 1.70
N PRO A 31 20.93 4.40 0.53
CA PRO A 31 19.58 4.86 0.15
C PRO A 31 18.56 4.48 1.24
N GLY A 32 17.53 5.30 1.40
CA GLY A 32 16.42 4.98 2.30
C GLY A 32 15.70 3.69 1.87
N PHE A 33 15.15 2.97 2.84
CA PHE A 33 14.41 1.75 2.57
C PHE A 33 13.08 2.04 1.88
N VAL A 34 12.62 1.05 1.11
CA VAL A 34 11.33 1.06 0.41
C VAL A 34 10.45 -0.01 1.02
N ASP A 35 9.34 0.38 1.63
CA ASP A 35 8.32 -0.53 2.14
C ASP A 35 7.22 -0.67 1.08
N MET A 36 7.04 -1.87 0.54
CA MET A 36 6.10 -2.13 -0.55
C MET A 36 4.72 -2.57 -0.07
N HIS A 37 4.52 -2.79 1.24
CA HIS A 37 3.23 -3.15 1.81
C HIS A 37 3.19 -2.90 3.32
N ILE A 38 2.46 -1.90 3.73
CA ILE A 38 2.24 -1.55 5.13
C ILE A 38 0.87 -0.89 5.31
N HIS A 39 0.27 -1.04 6.49
CA HIS A 39 -1.03 -0.47 6.82
C HIS A 39 -0.88 0.61 7.90
N TYR A 40 -1.11 1.86 7.55
CA TYR A 40 -1.11 2.94 8.52
C TYR A 40 -2.20 2.81 9.61
N PRO A 41 -3.42 2.33 9.29
CA PRO A 41 -4.46 2.21 10.32
C PRO A 41 -4.25 1.04 11.29
N GLN A 42 -3.22 0.22 11.09
CA GLN A 42 -2.93 -0.91 11.99
C GLN A 42 -1.85 -0.59 13.04
N THR A 43 -1.44 0.67 13.12
CA THR A 43 -0.37 1.13 14.03
C THR A 43 -0.62 0.77 15.49
N ASP A 44 -1.85 0.90 15.96
CA ASP A 44 -2.22 0.64 17.36
C ASP A 44 -2.61 -0.82 17.65
N VAL A 45 -2.64 -1.69 16.63
CA VAL A 45 -2.97 -3.12 16.76
C VAL A 45 -1.83 -4.05 16.33
N ILE A 46 -0.60 -3.53 16.22
CA ILE A 46 0.60 -4.31 15.89
C ILE A 46 0.79 -5.43 16.91
N GLY A 47 0.95 -6.68 16.41
CA GLY A 47 1.21 -7.85 17.25
C GLY A 47 0.00 -8.34 18.06
N SER A 48 -1.22 -7.86 17.78
CA SER A 48 -2.44 -8.37 18.41
C SER A 48 -2.66 -9.84 18.02
N PRO A 49 -2.85 -10.76 19.00
CA PRO A 49 -2.92 -12.20 18.72
C PRO A 49 -4.28 -12.60 18.14
N ALA A 50 -4.28 -13.49 17.13
CA ALA A 50 -5.50 -14.11 16.63
C ALA A 50 -5.21 -15.48 16.01
N ASP A 51 -6.23 -16.32 15.89
CA ASP A 51 -6.14 -17.66 15.29
C ASP A 51 -6.24 -17.60 13.75
N GLY A 52 -5.56 -16.63 13.13
CA GLY A 52 -5.49 -16.43 11.68
C GLY A 52 -6.03 -15.09 11.20
N LEU A 53 -5.94 -14.87 9.88
CA LEU A 53 -6.25 -13.59 9.23
C LEU A 53 -7.69 -13.11 9.47
N LEU A 54 -8.68 -13.93 9.20
CA LEU A 54 -10.09 -13.49 9.24
C LEU A 54 -10.53 -13.11 10.66
N PRO A 55 -10.26 -13.89 11.72
CA PRO A 55 -10.50 -13.47 13.10
C PRO A 55 -9.72 -12.21 13.50
N TRP A 56 -8.50 -12.03 13.00
CA TRP A 56 -7.71 -10.83 13.27
C TRP A 56 -8.33 -9.57 12.66
N LEU A 57 -8.85 -9.68 11.43
CA LEU A 57 -9.57 -8.57 10.79
C LEU A 57 -10.81 -8.15 11.60
N GLU A 58 -11.60 -9.12 12.06
CA GLU A 58 -12.84 -8.86 12.80
C GLU A 58 -12.60 -8.29 14.19
N ASN A 59 -11.61 -8.83 14.93
CA ASN A 59 -11.41 -8.51 16.33
C ASN A 59 -10.56 -7.26 16.57
N TYR A 60 -9.65 -6.94 15.65
CA TYR A 60 -8.69 -5.84 15.82
C TYR A 60 -8.73 -4.83 14.70
N THR A 61 -8.59 -5.26 13.45
CA THR A 61 -8.38 -4.36 12.32
C THR A 61 -9.60 -3.51 12.02
N PHE A 62 -10.77 -4.10 11.82
CA PHE A 62 -11.98 -3.34 11.51
C PHE A 62 -12.42 -2.42 12.65
N PRO A 63 -12.38 -2.84 13.93
CA PRO A 63 -12.63 -1.94 15.06
C PRO A 63 -11.69 -0.73 15.09
N GLU A 64 -10.41 -0.93 14.78
CA GLU A 64 -9.41 0.13 14.73
C GLU A 64 -9.65 1.06 13.52
N GLU A 65 -9.79 0.52 12.33
CA GLU A 65 -10.04 1.30 11.12
C GLU A 65 -11.29 2.17 11.20
N LYS A 66 -12.31 1.75 11.95
CA LYS A 66 -13.52 2.53 12.18
C LYS A 66 -13.26 3.86 12.90
N GLN A 67 -12.22 3.95 13.72
CA GLN A 67 -11.88 5.17 14.45
C GLN A 67 -11.43 6.30 13.53
N TYR A 68 -10.96 5.96 12.32
CA TYR A 68 -10.45 6.92 11.33
C TYR A 68 -11.53 7.75 10.62
N VAL A 69 -12.79 7.58 10.98
CA VAL A 69 -13.87 8.54 10.68
C VAL A 69 -13.63 9.85 11.43
N ASP A 70 -12.97 9.79 12.59
CA ASP A 70 -12.53 10.98 13.34
C ASP A 70 -11.27 11.55 12.69
N VAL A 71 -11.40 12.77 12.18
CA VAL A 71 -10.34 13.47 11.46
C VAL A 71 -9.13 13.76 12.35
N GLU A 72 -9.34 14.12 13.61
CA GLU A 72 -8.26 14.43 14.55
C GLU A 72 -7.46 13.15 14.88
N TYR A 73 -8.16 12.04 15.08
CA TYR A 73 -7.53 10.74 15.26
C TYR A 73 -6.69 10.36 14.04
N ALA A 74 -7.25 10.49 12.83
CA ALA A 74 -6.54 10.19 11.60
C ALA A 74 -5.29 11.06 11.41
N ILE A 75 -5.36 12.37 11.68
CA ILE A 75 -4.22 13.29 11.58
C ILE A 75 -3.12 12.92 12.59
N LYS A 76 -3.48 12.68 13.84
CA LYS A 76 -2.53 12.29 14.90
C LYS A 76 -1.78 11.03 14.52
N THR A 77 -2.51 9.99 14.11
CA THR A 77 -1.92 8.69 13.76
C THR A 77 -1.09 8.78 12.48
N ALA A 78 -1.53 9.56 11.47
CA ALA A 78 -0.76 9.76 10.24
C ALA A 78 0.60 10.41 10.51
N ARG A 79 0.65 11.45 11.34
CA ARG A 79 1.91 12.11 11.74
C ARG A 79 2.85 11.15 12.48
N PHE A 80 2.31 10.38 13.40
CA PHE A 80 3.08 9.38 14.14
C PHE A 80 3.63 8.32 13.18
N PHE A 81 2.78 7.76 12.32
CA PHE A 81 3.15 6.71 11.36
C PHE A 81 4.28 7.15 10.42
N ILE A 82 4.17 8.34 9.80
CA ILE A 82 5.20 8.85 8.90
C ILE A 82 6.52 9.11 9.66
N ALA A 83 6.45 9.63 10.90
CA ALA A 83 7.64 9.83 11.73
C ALA A 83 8.33 8.49 12.08
N GLU A 84 7.56 7.44 12.37
CA GLU A 84 8.10 6.10 12.63
C GLU A 84 8.73 5.48 11.39
N LEU A 85 8.16 5.64 10.20
CA LEU A 85 8.77 5.19 8.96
C LEU A 85 10.16 5.81 8.79
N PHE A 86 10.29 7.12 8.94
CA PHE A 86 11.60 7.79 8.86
C PHE A 86 12.56 7.35 9.97
N ARG A 87 12.08 7.17 11.20
CA ARG A 87 12.90 6.68 12.32
C ARG A 87 13.52 5.32 12.04
N ASN A 88 12.80 4.49 11.26
CA ASN A 88 13.26 3.17 10.83
C ASN A 88 13.94 3.16 9.45
N GLY A 89 14.26 4.35 8.90
CA GLY A 89 14.99 4.49 7.64
C GLY A 89 14.15 4.27 6.37
N VAL A 90 12.83 4.14 6.49
CA VAL A 90 11.93 4.02 5.35
C VAL A 90 11.64 5.40 4.78
N THR A 91 11.99 5.64 3.52
CA THR A 91 11.78 6.92 2.82
C THR A 91 10.79 6.83 1.67
N THR A 92 10.39 5.61 1.32
CA THR A 92 9.37 5.33 0.31
C THR A 92 8.44 4.24 0.84
N ALA A 93 7.12 4.45 0.78
CA ALA A 93 6.17 3.42 1.18
C ALA A 93 4.98 3.34 0.23
N LEU A 94 4.51 2.10 -0.02
CA LEU A 94 3.21 1.79 -0.60
C LEU A 94 2.29 1.34 0.53
N THR A 95 1.33 2.21 0.89
CA THR A 95 0.63 2.14 2.17
C THR A 95 -0.88 1.97 1.98
N PHE A 96 -1.49 1.06 2.71
CA PHE A 96 -2.93 1.00 2.87
C PHE A 96 -3.41 2.05 3.86
N ALA A 97 -4.39 2.87 3.45
CA ALA A 97 -5.19 3.71 4.33
C ALA A 97 -6.53 3.02 4.66
N THR A 98 -7.50 3.75 5.21
CA THR A 98 -8.85 3.24 5.44
C THR A 98 -9.81 3.58 4.30
N SER A 99 -11.07 3.15 4.42
CA SER A 99 -12.15 3.56 3.52
C SER A 99 -12.61 5.02 3.69
N HIS A 100 -12.13 5.73 4.72
CA HIS A 100 -12.52 7.10 5.00
C HIS A 100 -11.65 8.10 4.23
N VAL A 101 -12.26 8.98 3.44
CA VAL A 101 -11.58 10.04 2.66
C VAL A 101 -10.70 10.92 3.56
N ALA A 102 -11.18 11.22 4.77
CA ALA A 102 -10.45 12.04 5.74
C ALA A 102 -9.10 11.41 6.13
N SER A 103 -9.07 10.09 6.35
CA SER A 103 -7.84 9.37 6.71
C SER A 103 -6.81 9.38 5.58
N VAL A 104 -7.27 9.26 4.34
CA VAL A 104 -6.40 9.32 3.15
C VAL A 104 -5.78 10.71 3.01
N ASN A 105 -6.59 11.76 3.16
CA ASN A 105 -6.07 13.14 3.13
C ASN A 105 -5.06 13.38 4.25
N ALA A 106 -5.36 12.96 5.49
CA ALA A 106 -4.46 13.12 6.62
C ALA A 106 -3.10 12.44 6.38
N LEU A 107 -3.11 11.26 5.78
CA LEU A 107 -1.89 10.51 5.47
C LEU A 107 -1.06 11.20 4.37
N PHE A 108 -1.69 11.66 3.29
CA PHE A 108 -1.00 12.41 2.24
C PHE A 108 -0.45 13.74 2.75
N GLU A 109 -1.20 14.50 3.54
CA GLU A 109 -0.75 15.77 4.13
C GLU A 109 0.45 15.58 5.07
N ALA A 110 0.45 14.51 5.89
CA ALA A 110 1.58 14.17 6.75
C ALA A 110 2.82 13.82 5.93
N ALA A 111 2.68 13.03 4.87
CA ALA A 111 3.78 12.66 3.98
C ALA A 111 4.33 13.85 3.20
N GLN A 112 3.46 14.74 2.70
CA GLN A 112 3.83 15.96 2.00
C GLN A 112 4.64 16.89 2.90
N THR A 113 4.19 17.08 4.15
CA THR A 113 4.87 17.95 5.13
C THR A 113 6.33 17.53 5.38
N LEU A 114 6.63 16.24 5.28
CA LEU A 114 7.98 15.68 5.50
C LEU A 114 8.69 15.28 4.20
N ASP A 115 8.17 15.68 3.04
CA ASP A 115 8.72 15.39 1.70
C ASP A 115 8.97 13.88 1.47
N MET A 116 8.09 13.02 2.00
CA MET A 116 8.18 11.57 1.86
C MET A 116 7.66 11.11 0.51
N ARG A 117 8.34 10.14 -0.11
CA ARG A 117 7.76 9.39 -1.25
C ARG A 117 6.70 8.44 -0.73
N LEU A 118 5.43 8.80 -0.87
CA LEU A 118 4.30 7.98 -0.44
C LEU A 118 3.38 7.65 -1.60
N ILE A 119 2.99 6.38 -1.68
CA ILE A 119 1.94 5.90 -2.59
C ILE A 119 0.84 5.30 -1.71
N THR A 120 -0.37 5.82 -1.80
CA THR A 120 -1.51 5.34 -1.01
C THR A 120 -2.82 5.65 -1.71
N GLY A 121 -3.92 5.16 -1.18
CA GLY A 121 -5.25 5.45 -1.69
C GLY A 121 -6.34 4.99 -0.74
N LYS A 122 -7.57 5.39 -1.02
CA LYS A 122 -8.75 4.97 -0.29
C LYS A 122 -8.94 3.46 -0.42
N CYS A 123 -9.01 2.77 0.71
CA CYS A 123 -9.33 1.35 0.74
C CYS A 123 -10.78 1.14 0.28
N LEU A 124 -10.97 0.30 -0.74
CA LEU A 124 -12.28 -0.04 -1.28
C LEU A 124 -12.77 -1.34 -0.64
N GLN A 125 -13.96 -1.29 -0.03
CA GLN A 125 -14.62 -2.43 0.60
C GLN A 125 -16.11 -2.13 0.79
N ASP A 126 -16.98 -2.72 -0.01
CA ASP A 126 -18.42 -2.46 -0.02
C ASP A 126 -19.29 -3.64 0.40
N ARG A 127 -18.67 -4.82 0.64
CA ARG A 127 -19.36 -6.02 1.16
C ARG A 127 -18.52 -6.77 2.19
N ASN A 128 -19.12 -7.68 2.92
CA ASN A 128 -18.45 -8.59 3.87
C ASN A 128 -17.51 -7.90 4.87
N CYS A 129 -17.87 -6.69 5.28
CA CYS A 129 -17.15 -5.89 6.27
C CYS A 129 -18.15 -5.12 7.14
N PRO A 130 -17.76 -4.68 8.36
CA PRO A 130 -18.62 -3.93 9.26
C PRO A 130 -19.08 -2.58 8.66
N VAL A 131 -20.28 -2.13 9.04
CA VAL A 131 -20.88 -0.88 8.54
C VAL A 131 -19.96 0.33 8.71
N GLY A 132 -19.19 0.40 9.80
CA GLY A 132 -18.32 1.54 10.09
C GLY A 132 -17.11 1.71 9.16
N VAL A 133 -16.80 0.71 8.33
CA VAL A 133 -15.71 0.75 7.33
C VAL A 133 -16.20 0.41 5.92
N ARG A 134 -17.51 0.13 5.78
CA ARG A 134 -18.12 -0.29 4.52
C ARG A 134 -18.47 0.88 3.64
N ASP A 135 -18.07 0.82 2.39
CA ASP A 135 -18.39 1.79 1.35
C ASP A 135 -19.84 1.69 0.84
N GLN A 136 -20.30 2.80 0.26
CA GLN A 136 -21.32 2.79 -0.79
C GLN A 136 -20.56 2.73 -2.13
N THR A 137 -20.87 1.77 -2.98
CA THR A 137 -20.07 1.42 -4.16
C THR A 137 -19.81 2.64 -5.06
N GLU A 138 -20.87 3.30 -5.55
CA GLU A 138 -20.76 4.42 -6.48
C GLU A 138 -20.00 5.59 -5.84
N GLN A 139 -20.33 5.93 -4.58
CA GLN A 139 -19.67 7.03 -3.87
C GLN A 139 -18.18 6.74 -3.65
N SER A 140 -17.82 5.49 -3.36
CA SER A 140 -16.43 5.10 -3.14
C SER A 140 -15.56 5.29 -4.39
N LEU A 141 -16.14 5.07 -5.58
CA LEU A 141 -15.47 5.27 -6.85
C LEU A 141 -15.33 6.77 -7.19
N VAL A 142 -16.37 7.57 -6.92
CA VAL A 142 -16.32 9.04 -7.03
C VAL A 142 -15.26 9.62 -6.10
N ASP A 143 -15.23 9.20 -4.85
CA ASP A 143 -14.22 9.62 -3.87
C ASP A 143 -12.81 9.24 -4.31
N THR A 144 -12.63 8.01 -4.83
CA THR A 144 -11.35 7.53 -5.35
C THR A 144 -10.86 8.41 -6.50
N GLU A 145 -11.73 8.72 -7.45
CA GLU A 145 -11.38 9.60 -8.58
C GLU A 145 -11.01 11.01 -8.12
N ALA A 146 -11.77 11.60 -7.20
CA ALA A 146 -11.47 12.91 -6.63
C ALA A 146 -10.10 12.92 -5.91
N LEU A 147 -9.77 11.86 -5.17
CA LEU A 147 -8.48 11.71 -4.50
C LEU A 147 -7.33 11.50 -5.48
N ILE A 148 -7.53 10.78 -6.59
CA ILE A 148 -6.55 10.67 -7.68
C ILE A 148 -6.24 12.07 -8.21
N GLN A 149 -7.26 12.84 -8.57
CA GLN A 149 -7.11 14.19 -9.12
C GLN A 149 -6.43 15.16 -8.14
N ARG A 150 -6.66 14.99 -6.84
CA ARG A 150 -6.06 15.83 -5.80
C ARG A 150 -4.60 15.52 -5.52
N TRP A 151 -4.21 14.23 -5.48
CA TRP A 151 -2.95 13.82 -4.88
C TRP A 151 -1.96 13.15 -5.83
N HIS A 152 -2.43 12.54 -6.93
CA HIS A 152 -1.53 11.81 -7.81
C HIS A 152 -0.58 12.75 -8.54
N GLY A 153 0.73 12.52 -8.38
CA GLY A 153 1.76 13.34 -9.03
C GLY A 153 2.04 14.68 -8.36
N VAL A 154 1.47 14.94 -7.18
CA VAL A 154 1.81 16.11 -6.37
C VAL A 154 3.11 15.82 -5.63
N ASP A 155 4.13 16.64 -5.81
CA ASP A 155 5.46 16.49 -5.21
C ASP A 155 6.00 15.04 -5.38
N ARG A 156 6.17 14.30 -4.27
CA ARG A 156 6.60 12.89 -4.26
C ARG A 156 5.46 11.91 -4.05
N LEU A 157 4.20 12.39 -4.08
CA LEU A 157 3.04 11.56 -3.79
C LEU A 157 2.55 10.81 -5.03
N GLY A 158 2.02 9.63 -4.81
CA GLY A 158 1.37 8.81 -5.83
C GLY A 158 0.08 8.22 -5.30
N TYR A 159 -0.92 8.09 -6.15
CA TYR A 159 -2.16 7.42 -5.77
C TYR A 159 -2.12 5.93 -6.16
N ALA A 160 -2.70 5.08 -5.30
CA ALA A 160 -2.98 3.68 -5.61
C ALA A 160 -4.48 3.41 -5.48
N ILE A 161 -5.11 2.90 -6.53
CA ILE A 161 -6.44 2.31 -6.46
C ILE A 161 -6.32 1.06 -5.59
N THR A 162 -7.08 1.01 -4.49
CA THR A 162 -6.82 0.10 -3.38
C THR A 162 -8.03 -0.77 -3.03
N PRO A 163 -8.45 -1.74 -3.86
CA PRO A 163 -9.34 -2.79 -3.39
C PRO A 163 -8.68 -3.52 -2.23
N ARG A 164 -9.37 -3.64 -1.06
CA ARG A 164 -8.74 -4.30 0.08
C ARG A 164 -8.31 -5.72 -0.28
N PHE A 165 -9.27 -6.52 -0.68
CA PHE A 165 -9.09 -7.86 -1.25
C PHE A 165 -10.45 -8.32 -1.84
N VAL A 166 -10.44 -9.34 -2.68
CA VAL A 166 -11.65 -9.79 -3.41
C VAL A 166 -12.86 -10.03 -2.53
N PRO A 167 -12.76 -10.68 -1.34
CA PRO A 167 -13.93 -10.94 -0.52
C PRO A 167 -14.70 -9.71 -0.06
N THR A 168 -14.05 -8.57 0.14
CA THR A 168 -14.71 -7.34 0.63
C THR A 168 -15.12 -6.36 -0.47
N CYS A 169 -14.85 -6.67 -1.74
CA CYS A 169 -15.24 -5.84 -2.88
C CYS A 169 -16.29 -6.54 -3.72
N SER A 170 -17.41 -5.88 -4.01
CA SER A 170 -18.40 -6.40 -4.96
C SER A 170 -17.87 -6.37 -6.39
N ASP A 171 -18.53 -7.11 -7.29
CA ASP A 171 -18.21 -7.06 -8.73
C ASP A 171 -18.33 -5.65 -9.30
N ALA A 172 -19.31 -4.88 -8.83
CA ALA A 172 -19.49 -3.50 -9.24
C ALA A 172 -18.32 -2.62 -8.79
N GLN A 173 -17.83 -2.79 -7.56
CA GLN A 173 -16.69 -2.04 -7.05
C GLN A 173 -15.39 -2.44 -7.73
N LEU A 174 -15.14 -3.75 -7.94
CA LEU A 174 -13.96 -4.22 -8.66
C LEU A 174 -13.94 -3.74 -10.11
N ARG A 175 -15.10 -3.78 -10.79
CA ARG A 175 -15.24 -3.27 -12.17
C ARG A 175 -14.95 -1.78 -12.25
N GLY A 176 -15.57 -0.97 -11.38
CA GLY A 176 -15.32 0.47 -11.33
C GLY A 176 -13.87 0.79 -10.99
N ALA A 177 -13.21 0.03 -10.11
CA ALA A 177 -11.79 0.15 -9.83
C ALA A 177 -10.94 -0.13 -11.08
N GLY A 178 -11.28 -1.16 -11.87
CA GLY A 178 -10.63 -1.46 -13.14
C GLY A 178 -10.84 -0.37 -14.19
N GLU A 179 -12.05 0.20 -14.28
CA GLU A 179 -12.35 1.33 -15.18
C GLU A 179 -11.55 2.58 -14.81
N LEU A 180 -11.44 2.91 -13.51
CA LEU A 180 -10.57 3.98 -13.02
C LEU A 180 -9.10 3.71 -13.34
N ALA A 181 -8.64 2.47 -13.18
CA ALA A 181 -7.28 2.07 -13.51
C ALA A 181 -6.99 2.21 -15.01
N ALA A 182 -7.95 1.93 -15.88
CA ALA A 182 -7.84 2.15 -17.32
C ALA A 182 -7.82 3.63 -17.68
N LYS A 183 -8.65 4.45 -17.01
CA LYS A 183 -8.74 5.90 -17.21
C LYS A 183 -7.48 6.64 -16.76
N TYR A 184 -6.87 6.21 -15.66
CA TYR A 184 -5.66 6.79 -15.07
C TYR A 184 -4.50 5.79 -15.16
N ALA A 185 -3.95 5.63 -16.37
CA ALA A 185 -3.00 4.55 -16.68
C ALA A 185 -1.69 4.60 -15.90
N ASP A 186 -1.31 5.73 -15.32
CA ASP A 186 -0.08 5.92 -14.53
C ASP A 186 -0.27 5.78 -13.01
N VAL A 187 -1.52 5.69 -12.50
CA VAL A 187 -1.76 5.37 -11.09
C VAL A 187 -1.38 3.93 -10.76
N TRP A 188 -1.03 3.72 -9.50
CA TRP A 188 -0.75 2.39 -8.97
C TRP A 188 -2.05 1.64 -8.64
N ILE A 189 -1.93 0.34 -8.49
CA ILE A 189 -2.94 -0.53 -7.91
C ILE A 189 -2.28 -1.26 -6.77
N GLN A 190 -2.97 -1.43 -5.64
CA GLN A 190 -2.52 -2.31 -4.56
C GLN A 190 -3.70 -3.13 -4.03
N SER A 191 -3.43 -4.35 -3.64
CA SER A 191 -4.40 -5.24 -3.02
C SER A 191 -3.69 -6.38 -2.29
N HIS A 192 -4.45 -7.29 -1.66
CA HIS A 192 -3.95 -8.54 -1.08
C HIS A 192 -4.34 -9.70 -1.98
N VAL A 193 -3.49 -10.73 -2.05
CA VAL A 193 -3.78 -11.93 -2.84
C VAL A 193 -3.20 -13.18 -2.18
N ALA A 194 -4.04 -14.19 -2.02
CA ALA A 194 -3.65 -15.55 -1.64
C ALA A 194 -2.72 -15.62 -0.42
N GLU A 195 -3.05 -14.86 0.62
CA GLU A 195 -2.32 -14.83 1.89
C GLU A 195 -2.67 -16.03 2.77
N ASN A 196 -3.95 -16.40 2.83
CA ASN A 196 -4.46 -17.43 3.74
C ASN A 196 -5.35 -18.43 3.00
N VAL A 197 -5.32 -19.70 3.43
CA VAL A 197 -6.09 -20.78 2.80
C VAL A 197 -7.60 -20.57 2.93
N ASP A 198 -8.08 -20.03 4.05
CA ASP A 198 -9.50 -19.76 4.26
C ASP A 198 -9.98 -18.60 3.39
N GLU A 199 -9.15 -17.58 3.19
CA GLU A 199 -9.38 -16.51 2.24
C GLU A 199 -9.51 -17.04 0.81
N ILE A 200 -8.61 -17.92 0.39
CA ILE A 200 -8.65 -18.53 -0.95
C ILE A 200 -9.92 -19.34 -1.15
N ARG A 201 -10.33 -20.13 -0.13
CA ARG A 201 -11.57 -20.88 -0.16
C ARG A 201 -12.77 -19.96 -0.32
N TRP A 202 -12.80 -18.87 0.43
CA TRP A 202 -13.85 -17.85 0.35
C TRP A 202 -13.92 -17.20 -1.04
N VAL A 203 -12.80 -16.86 -1.63
CA VAL A 203 -12.77 -16.35 -3.01
C VAL A 203 -13.30 -17.40 -4.00
N LYS A 204 -12.96 -18.68 -3.82
CA LYS A 204 -13.47 -19.75 -4.69
C LYS A 204 -14.98 -19.95 -4.57
N GLU A 205 -15.56 -19.71 -3.39
CA GLU A 205 -17.01 -19.72 -3.18
C GLU A 205 -17.69 -18.54 -3.88
N LEU A 206 -17.09 -17.35 -3.83
CA LEU A 206 -17.61 -16.14 -4.47
C LEU A 206 -17.46 -16.17 -6.00
N TYR A 207 -16.39 -16.77 -6.50
CA TYR A 207 -16.04 -16.83 -7.94
C TYR A 207 -15.76 -18.29 -8.36
N PRO A 208 -16.77 -19.15 -8.40
CA PRO A 208 -16.59 -20.60 -8.65
C PRO A 208 -16.07 -20.91 -10.05
N THR A 209 -16.24 -20.00 -11.01
CA THR A 209 -15.77 -20.16 -12.40
C THR A 209 -14.35 -19.67 -12.64
N SER A 210 -13.82 -18.81 -11.79
CA SER A 210 -12.43 -18.34 -11.91
C SER A 210 -11.46 -19.46 -11.56
N ARG A 211 -10.39 -19.59 -12.32
CA ARG A 211 -9.34 -20.58 -12.10
C ARG A 211 -8.67 -20.40 -10.74
N SER A 212 -8.32 -19.14 -10.42
CA SER A 212 -7.61 -18.78 -9.20
C SER A 212 -8.08 -17.44 -8.63
N TYR A 213 -7.58 -17.13 -7.43
CA TYR A 213 -7.80 -15.84 -6.79
C TYR A 213 -7.23 -14.69 -7.64
N LEU A 214 -6.01 -14.84 -8.15
CA LEU A 214 -5.35 -13.81 -8.96
C LEU A 214 -6.12 -13.54 -10.26
N GLU A 215 -6.73 -14.56 -10.85
CA GLU A 215 -7.50 -14.41 -12.07
C GLU A 215 -8.72 -13.51 -11.90
N VAL A 216 -9.33 -13.45 -10.70
CA VAL A 216 -10.40 -12.50 -10.43
C VAL A 216 -9.93 -11.05 -10.64
N TYR A 217 -8.74 -10.70 -10.17
CA TYR A 217 -8.18 -9.36 -10.44
C TYR A 217 -7.91 -9.12 -11.92
N ASN A 218 -7.46 -10.14 -12.64
CA ASN A 218 -7.24 -10.06 -14.08
C ASN A 218 -8.55 -9.81 -14.84
N ASP A 219 -9.62 -10.49 -14.47
CA ASP A 219 -10.94 -10.37 -15.10
C ASP A 219 -11.54 -8.97 -14.95
N PHE A 220 -11.19 -8.28 -13.86
CA PHE A 220 -11.58 -6.88 -13.63
C PHE A 220 -10.55 -5.84 -14.11
N GLY A 221 -9.50 -6.25 -14.84
CA GLY A 221 -8.50 -5.33 -15.40
C GLY A 221 -7.56 -4.71 -14.36
N LEU A 222 -7.44 -5.32 -13.18
CA LEU A 222 -6.61 -4.84 -12.07
C LEU A 222 -5.21 -5.47 -12.07
N LEU A 223 -4.98 -6.53 -12.85
CA LEU A 223 -3.68 -7.19 -12.98
C LEU A 223 -2.90 -6.59 -14.15
N ARG A 224 -1.99 -5.65 -13.86
CA ARG A 224 -1.23 -4.91 -14.88
C ARG A 224 0.09 -4.37 -14.33
N ASN A 225 0.89 -3.75 -15.19
CA ASN A 225 2.04 -2.96 -14.75
C ASN A 225 1.59 -1.88 -13.73
N LYS A 226 2.40 -1.60 -12.72
CA LYS A 226 2.12 -0.78 -11.55
C LYS A 226 1.06 -1.35 -10.60
N ALA A 227 0.66 -2.61 -10.73
CA ALA A 227 -0.10 -3.32 -9.72
C ALA A 227 0.84 -4.06 -8.75
N VAL A 228 0.63 -3.90 -7.46
CA VAL A 228 1.38 -4.57 -6.40
C VAL A 228 0.39 -5.31 -5.51
N PHE A 229 0.56 -6.62 -5.42
CA PHE A 229 -0.25 -7.48 -4.58
C PHE A 229 0.55 -7.96 -3.38
N ALA A 230 0.01 -7.81 -2.19
CA ALA A 230 0.66 -8.27 -0.98
C ALA A 230 0.54 -9.78 -0.80
N HIS A 231 1.54 -10.35 -0.14
CA HIS A 231 1.67 -11.74 0.27
C HIS A 231 1.92 -12.72 -0.88
N GLY A 232 0.90 -13.12 -1.63
CA GLY A 232 1.04 -14.08 -2.74
C GLY A 232 1.57 -15.47 -2.34
N ILE A 233 1.34 -15.89 -1.08
CA ILE A 233 1.94 -17.10 -0.48
C ILE A 233 1.53 -18.35 -1.27
N HIS A 234 0.26 -18.43 -1.64
CA HIS A 234 -0.35 -19.60 -2.24
C HIS A 234 -0.57 -19.48 -3.76
N LEU A 235 0.19 -18.62 -4.45
CA LEU A 235 0.14 -18.53 -5.91
C LEU A 235 0.76 -19.77 -6.56
N ASP A 236 0.03 -20.38 -7.48
CA ASP A 236 0.53 -21.51 -8.27
C ASP A 236 1.47 -21.07 -9.41
N SER A 237 1.96 -22.01 -10.21
CA SER A 237 2.86 -21.70 -11.32
C SER A 237 2.19 -20.91 -12.44
N ALA A 238 0.90 -21.13 -12.70
CA ALA A 238 0.18 -20.39 -13.71
C ALA A 238 -0.09 -18.95 -13.25
N ASP A 239 -0.39 -18.74 -11.95
CA ASP A 239 -0.50 -17.40 -11.37
C ASP A 239 0.82 -16.62 -11.48
N ARG A 240 1.94 -17.25 -11.13
CA ARG A 240 3.27 -16.62 -11.26
C ARG A 240 3.61 -16.26 -12.71
N GLN A 241 3.21 -17.09 -13.66
CA GLN A 241 3.38 -16.80 -15.07
C GLN A 241 2.50 -15.61 -15.52
N LEU A 242 1.25 -15.57 -15.06
CA LEU A 242 0.32 -14.47 -15.32
C LEU A 242 0.84 -13.15 -14.73
N MET A 243 1.37 -13.16 -13.50
CA MET A 243 2.05 -12.01 -12.89
C MET A 243 3.21 -11.50 -13.75
N ALA A 244 4.09 -12.42 -14.19
CA ALA A 244 5.24 -12.05 -15.02
C ALA A 244 4.83 -11.43 -16.36
N GLN A 245 3.77 -11.92 -16.98
CA GLN A 245 3.24 -11.40 -18.25
C GLN A 245 2.59 -10.03 -18.08
N SER A 246 1.90 -9.79 -16.97
CA SER A 246 1.22 -8.53 -16.69
C SER A 246 2.16 -7.39 -16.27
N GLY A 247 3.36 -7.70 -15.83
CA GLY A 247 4.28 -6.75 -15.22
C GLY A 247 3.88 -6.30 -13.81
N ALA A 248 2.92 -6.99 -13.19
CA ALA A 248 2.56 -6.77 -11.78
C ALA A 248 3.64 -7.34 -10.84
N ALA A 249 3.65 -6.88 -9.59
CA ALA A 249 4.62 -7.29 -8.57
C ALA A 249 3.95 -7.89 -7.34
N ILE A 250 4.68 -8.73 -6.62
CA ILE A 250 4.32 -9.22 -5.28
C ILE A 250 5.15 -8.46 -4.23
N ALA A 251 4.48 -7.92 -3.23
CA ALA A 251 5.10 -7.45 -2.01
C ALA A 251 5.17 -8.61 -1.01
N VAL A 252 6.36 -9.18 -0.88
CA VAL A 252 6.60 -10.24 0.10
C VAL A 252 6.72 -9.61 1.49
N SER A 253 5.91 -10.08 2.44
CA SER A 253 5.86 -9.58 3.82
C SER A 253 6.32 -10.68 4.78
N PRO A 254 7.64 -10.93 4.93
CA PRO A 254 8.15 -12.11 5.63
C PRO A 254 7.64 -12.24 7.07
N SER A 255 7.58 -11.12 7.81
CA SER A 255 7.09 -11.11 9.19
C SER A 255 5.64 -11.58 9.30
N SER A 256 4.77 -11.08 8.42
CA SER A 256 3.35 -11.45 8.37
C SER A 256 3.15 -12.85 7.77
N ASN A 257 3.89 -13.18 6.71
CA ASN A 257 3.73 -14.46 6.02
C ASN A 257 4.16 -15.68 6.86
N LEU A 258 5.02 -15.47 7.87
CA LEU A 258 5.58 -16.52 8.72
C LEU A 258 4.98 -16.53 10.15
N PHE A 259 4.04 -15.65 10.42
CA PHE A 259 3.39 -15.52 11.73
C PHE A 259 2.27 -16.56 11.94
#